data_e69a0aa8e7e91ed9aecb48ef3f136abc
#
_entry.id   e69a0aa8e7e91ed9aecb48ef3f136abc
#
_cell.length_a   1.000
_cell.length_b   1.000
_cell.length_c   1.000
_cell.angle_alpha   90.00
_cell.angle_beta   90.00
_cell.angle_gamma   90.00
#
_symmetry.space_group_name_H-M   'P 1'
#
loop_
_entity.id
_entity.type
_entity.pdbx_description
1 polymer ?
#
loop_
_entity_poly.entity_id
_entity_poly.type
_entity_poly.pdbx_seq_one_letter_code
_entity_poly.pdbx_strand_id
1 'polypeptide(L)'
;MIEYHKISAPFKRDDTGSKKLLEGVFIDETVEFLKDQQWQCTEKIDGTNIGIVWDGHRVRYQGRTENAQIPSKLMNKLLKLFGTNECEELFEQKFGEMPVVLFGEGYGAGDSKRWRKLLQ
;
A
#
# COMPACT_ATOMS: atom_id res chain seq x y z
N MET A 1 -10.47 -11.19 -2.59
CA MET A 1 -9.51 -10.07 -2.59
C MET A 1 -8.33 -10.41 -1.69
N ILE A 2 -7.10 -10.09 -2.07
CA ILE A 2 -5.91 -10.24 -1.23
C ILE A 2 -5.63 -8.87 -0.60
N GLU A 3 -5.62 -8.80 0.73
CA GLU A 3 -5.34 -7.55 1.45
C GLU A 3 -3.84 -7.36 1.68
N TYR A 4 -3.39 -6.11 1.59
CA TYR A 4 -2.02 -5.76 1.95
C TYR A 4 -1.82 -5.87 3.47
N HIS A 5 -0.74 -6.50 3.86
CA HIS A 5 -0.40 -6.71 5.26
C HIS A 5 -0.23 -5.39 6.01
N LYS A 6 -0.94 -5.24 7.14
CA LYS A 6 -0.77 -4.05 7.98
C LYS A 6 0.53 -4.15 8.78
N ILE A 7 1.41 -3.18 8.58
CA ILE A 7 2.64 -3.05 9.36
C ILE A 7 2.35 -2.19 10.59
N SER A 8 2.64 -2.70 11.76
CA SER A 8 2.48 -1.99 13.02
C SER A 8 3.63 -1.02 13.29
N ALA A 9 3.39 0.01 14.12
CA ALA A 9 4.46 0.82 14.67
C ALA A 9 5.33 -0.03 15.62
N PRO A 10 6.62 0.31 15.83
CA PRO A 10 7.50 -0.47 16.72
C PRO A 10 7.07 -0.44 18.18
N PHE A 11 6.38 0.60 18.61
CA PHE A 11 5.88 0.73 19.98
C PHE A 11 4.37 0.56 20.06
N LYS A 12 3.90 0.06 21.19
CA LYS A 12 2.47 -0.01 21.52
C LYS A 12 1.88 1.39 21.59
N ARG A 13 0.58 1.49 21.44
CA ARG A 13 -0.19 2.72 21.65
C ARG A 13 -0.96 2.62 22.94
N ASP A 14 -1.12 3.77 23.58
CA ASP A 14 -1.96 3.92 24.77
C ASP A 14 -3.42 3.55 24.46
N ASP A 15 -4.01 2.71 25.30
CA ASP A 15 -5.40 2.25 25.20
C ASP A 15 -6.41 3.29 25.71
N THR A 16 -5.96 4.31 26.42
CA THR A 16 -6.82 5.30 27.14
C THR A 16 -7.41 6.38 26.22
N GLY A 17 -7.40 6.20 24.90
CA GLY A 17 -8.04 7.10 23.93
C GLY A 17 -7.11 8.13 23.31
N SER A 18 -5.97 8.47 23.90
CA SER A 18 -4.97 9.38 23.33
C SER A 18 -4.25 8.76 22.14
N LYS A 19 -4.21 7.42 22.06
CA LYS A 19 -3.49 6.63 21.04
C LYS A 19 -2.03 7.05 20.84
N LYS A 20 -1.41 7.69 21.84
CA LYS A 20 0.00 8.07 21.82
C LYS A 20 0.88 6.83 21.82
N LEU A 21 2.04 6.91 21.16
CA LEU A 21 3.04 5.86 21.24
C LEU A 21 3.66 5.83 22.64
N LEU A 22 3.77 4.63 23.18
CA LEU A 22 4.44 4.37 24.47
C LEU A 22 5.89 4.04 24.17
N GLU A 23 6.77 5.03 24.19
CA GLU A 23 8.19 4.86 23.92
C GLU A 23 8.81 3.81 24.87
N GLY A 24 9.57 2.88 24.27
CA GLY A 24 10.19 1.78 25.01
C GLY A 24 9.28 0.58 25.29
N VAL A 25 7.97 0.67 24.99
CA VAL A 25 7.04 -0.46 25.09
C VAL A 25 6.84 -1.04 23.69
N PHE A 26 7.62 -2.07 23.36
CA PHE A 26 7.61 -2.66 22.01
C PHE A 26 6.30 -3.37 21.69
N ILE A 27 5.94 -3.36 20.41
CA ILE A 27 4.69 -3.95 19.92
C ILE A 27 4.66 -5.47 20.13
N ASP A 28 5.80 -6.12 19.96
CA ASP A 28 6.00 -7.55 20.15
C ASP A 28 7.47 -7.87 20.48
N GLU A 29 7.71 -9.13 20.88
CA GLU A 29 9.04 -9.63 21.26
C GLU A 29 10.03 -9.63 20.07
N THR A 30 9.56 -9.80 18.85
CA THR A 30 10.41 -9.79 17.65
C THR A 30 11.01 -8.41 17.43
N VAL A 31 10.18 -7.35 17.54
CA VAL A 31 10.65 -5.97 17.40
C VAL A 31 11.61 -5.61 18.53
N GLU A 32 11.31 -6.04 19.75
CA GLU A 32 12.20 -5.83 20.90
C GLU A 32 13.57 -6.53 20.70
N PHE A 33 13.57 -7.77 20.23
CA PHE A 33 14.80 -8.52 19.91
C PHE A 33 15.64 -7.83 18.83
N LEU A 34 14.99 -7.22 17.83
CA LEU A 34 15.67 -6.58 16.70
C LEU A 34 16.04 -5.11 16.95
N LYS A 35 15.71 -4.53 18.13
CA LYS A 35 15.91 -3.10 18.43
C LYS A 35 17.33 -2.59 18.23
N ASP A 36 18.32 -3.43 18.53
CA ASP A 36 19.74 -3.08 18.47
C ASP A 36 20.39 -3.43 17.10
N GLN A 37 19.59 -3.91 16.13
CA GLN A 37 20.07 -4.18 14.79
C GLN A 37 20.15 -2.92 13.97
N GLN A 38 20.91 -2.98 12.86
CA GLN A 38 20.95 -1.88 11.91
C GLN A 38 19.65 -1.82 11.10
N TRP A 39 18.93 -0.70 11.20
CA TRP A 39 17.68 -0.46 10.52
C TRP A 39 17.86 0.50 9.35
N GLN A 40 17.24 0.18 8.22
CA GLN A 40 17.11 1.11 7.12
C GLN A 40 15.76 1.84 7.24
N CYS A 41 15.82 3.16 7.43
CA CYS A 41 14.61 4.00 7.46
C CYS A 41 14.32 4.56 6.07
N THR A 42 13.08 4.42 5.62
CA THR A 42 12.59 5.00 4.38
C THR A 42 11.40 5.89 4.64
N GLU A 43 11.17 6.87 3.77
CA GLU A 43 9.97 7.69 3.86
C GLU A 43 8.72 6.82 3.66
N LYS A 44 7.74 6.97 4.55
CA LYS A 44 6.43 6.37 4.38
C LYS A 44 5.55 7.31 3.59
N ILE A 45 5.39 7.00 2.31
CA ILE A 45 4.49 7.75 1.42
C ILE A 45 3.06 7.67 1.94
N ASP A 46 2.37 8.81 1.96
CA ASP A 46 0.97 8.93 2.34
C ASP A 46 0.12 9.18 1.08
N GLY A 47 -0.54 8.15 0.61
CA GLY A 47 -1.34 8.17 -0.60
C GLY A 47 -2.54 7.23 -0.52
N THR A 48 -2.87 6.60 -1.63
CA THR A 48 -3.94 5.61 -1.73
C THR A 48 -3.33 4.23 -2.00
N ASN A 49 -3.57 3.28 -1.09
CA ASN A 49 -3.13 1.90 -1.29
C ASN A 49 -3.88 1.27 -2.47
N ILE A 50 -3.12 0.65 -3.37
CA ILE A 50 -3.62 0.05 -4.61
C ILE A 50 -3.04 -1.34 -4.77
N GLY A 51 -3.85 -2.27 -5.27
CA GLY A 51 -3.41 -3.54 -5.78
C GLY A 51 -3.65 -3.62 -7.29
N ILE A 52 -2.62 -4.00 -8.04
CA ILE A 52 -2.72 -4.39 -9.44
C ILE A 52 -2.79 -5.90 -9.46
N VAL A 53 -3.93 -6.42 -9.83
CA VAL A 53 -4.26 -7.85 -9.75
C VAL A 53 -4.14 -8.46 -11.13
N TRP A 54 -3.26 -9.43 -11.29
CA TRP A 54 -3.27 -10.38 -12.39
C TRP A 54 -4.06 -11.61 -11.96
N ASP A 55 -5.17 -11.92 -12.62
CA ASP A 55 -6.03 -13.07 -12.26
C ASP A 55 -5.70 -14.35 -13.04
N GLY A 56 -4.62 -14.33 -13.80
CA GLY A 56 -4.21 -15.40 -14.71
C GLY A 56 -4.61 -15.15 -16.17
N HIS A 57 -5.45 -14.13 -16.45
CA HIS A 57 -5.96 -13.85 -17.78
C HIS A 57 -6.02 -12.36 -18.10
N ARG A 58 -6.20 -11.49 -17.09
CA ARG A 58 -6.30 -10.04 -17.28
C ARG A 58 -5.88 -9.26 -16.06
N VAL A 59 -5.53 -8.00 -16.27
CA VAL A 59 -5.21 -7.05 -15.21
C VAL A 59 -6.48 -6.41 -14.66
N ARG A 60 -6.59 -6.37 -13.32
CA ARG A 60 -7.64 -5.66 -12.58
C ARG A 60 -7.02 -4.77 -11.52
N TYR A 61 -7.82 -3.90 -10.93
CA TYR A 61 -7.37 -2.97 -9.90
C TYR A 61 -8.23 -3.11 -8.65
N GLN A 62 -7.60 -3.03 -7.48
CA GLN A 62 -8.28 -3.02 -6.20
C GLN A 62 -7.77 -1.89 -5.33
N GLY A 63 -8.63 -1.33 -4.47
CA GLY A 63 -8.24 -0.48 -3.37
C GLY A 63 -7.86 -1.30 -2.13
N ARG A 64 -7.75 -0.64 -0.98
CA ARG A 64 -7.39 -1.28 0.28
C ARG A 64 -8.44 -2.28 0.77
N THR A 65 -9.72 -2.00 0.52
CA THR A 65 -10.86 -2.83 0.90
C THR A 65 -11.75 -3.05 -0.30
N GLU A 66 -12.66 -4.02 -0.25
CA GLU A 66 -13.62 -4.31 -1.33
C GLU A 66 -14.47 -3.10 -1.73
N ASN A 67 -14.81 -2.27 -0.75
CA ASN A 67 -15.63 -1.06 -0.96
C ASN A 67 -14.80 0.20 -1.24
N ALA A 68 -13.47 0.10 -1.27
CA ALA A 68 -12.61 1.24 -1.52
C ALA A 68 -12.67 1.63 -3.00
N GLN A 69 -13.04 2.87 -3.26
CA GLN A 69 -13.03 3.43 -4.61
C GLN A 69 -11.65 4.07 -4.89
N ILE A 70 -11.07 3.71 -6.03
CA ILE A 70 -9.85 4.35 -6.52
C ILE A 70 -10.25 5.69 -7.15
N PRO A 71 -9.62 6.82 -6.77
CA PRO A 71 -9.89 8.12 -7.37
C PRO A 71 -9.75 8.09 -8.89
N SER A 72 -10.65 8.74 -9.63
CA SER A 72 -10.72 8.67 -11.10
C SER A 72 -9.41 9.06 -11.78
N LYS A 73 -8.71 10.09 -11.28
CA LYS A 73 -7.40 10.49 -11.82
C LYS A 73 -6.35 9.40 -11.70
N LEU A 74 -6.34 8.71 -10.56
CA LEU A 74 -5.43 7.62 -10.30
C LEU A 74 -5.79 6.41 -11.15
N MET A 75 -7.07 6.06 -11.24
CA MET A 75 -7.54 4.98 -12.11
C MET A 75 -7.13 5.22 -13.56
N ASN A 76 -7.28 6.44 -14.08
CA ASN A 76 -6.86 6.76 -15.45
C ASN A 76 -5.35 6.57 -15.67
N LYS A 77 -4.52 6.88 -14.66
CA LYS A 77 -3.08 6.60 -14.74
C LYS A 77 -2.77 5.11 -14.71
N LEU A 78 -3.45 4.36 -13.85
CA LEU A 78 -3.29 2.91 -13.76
C LEU A 78 -3.68 2.22 -15.08
N LEU A 79 -4.79 2.63 -15.68
CA LEU A 79 -5.23 2.12 -16.99
C LEU A 79 -4.21 2.39 -18.09
N LYS A 80 -3.58 3.57 -18.08
CA LYS A 80 -2.52 3.90 -19.05
C LYS A 80 -1.24 3.08 -18.85
N LEU A 81 -0.89 2.75 -17.61
CA LEU A 81 0.35 2.04 -17.27
C LEU A 81 0.20 0.53 -17.36
N PHE A 82 -0.92 -0.01 -16.93
CA PHE A 82 -1.12 -1.44 -16.74
C PHE A 82 -2.31 -2.03 -17.52
N GLY A 83 -3.15 -1.19 -18.12
CA GLY A 83 -4.33 -1.62 -18.87
C GLY A 83 -4.07 -1.76 -20.37
N THR A 84 -2.84 -1.96 -20.77
CA THR A 84 -2.46 -2.19 -22.17
C THR A 84 -2.26 -3.67 -22.46
N ASN A 85 -2.45 -4.09 -23.71
CA ASN A 85 -2.22 -5.49 -24.11
C ASN A 85 -0.78 -5.91 -23.87
N GLU A 86 0.19 -5.01 -24.10
CA GLU A 86 1.61 -5.28 -23.87
C GLU A 86 1.90 -5.54 -22.38
N CYS A 87 1.19 -4.86 -21.48
CA CYS A 87 1.33 -5.10 -20.07
C CYS A 87 0.73 -6.46 -19.65
N GLU A 88 -0.44 -6.82 -20.18
CA GLU A 88 -1.04 -8.15 -19.94
C GLU A 88 -0.16 -9.28 -20.49
N GLU A 89 0.42 -9.11 -21.68
CA GLU A 89 1.38 -10.06 -22.23
C GLU A 89 2.62 -10.24 -21.35
N LEU A 90 3.13 -9.16 -20.76
CA LEU A 90 4.25 -9.23 -19.79
C LEU A 90 3.87 -9.98 -18.51
N PHE A 91 2.66 -9.79 -18.00
CA PHE A 91 2.16 -10.54 -16.85
C PHE A 91 2.02 -12.02 -17.19
N GLU A 92 1.46 -12.34 -18.35
CA GLU A 92 1.31 -13.72 -18.82
C GLU A 92 2.67 -14.40 -19.00
N GLN A 93 3.63 -13.75 -19.65
CA GLN A 93 4.98 -14.28 -19.83
C GLN A 93 5.69 -14.54 -18.48
N LYS A 94 5.48 -13.67 -17.50
CA LYS A 94 6.18 -13.74 -16.23
C LYS A 94 5.52 -14.66 -15.21
N PHE A 95 4.21 -14.71 -15.20
CA PHE A 95 3.42 -15.40 -14.16
C PHE A 95 2.52 -16.51 -14.71
N GLY A 96 2.30 -16.56 -16.04
CA GLY A 96 1.35 -17.49 -16.64
C GLY A 96 -0.04 -17.32 -16.06
N GLU A 97 -0.70 -18.41 -15.73
CA GLU A 97 -2.02 -18.41 -15.08
C GLU A 97 -1.97 -18.21 -13.55
N MET A 98 -0.77 -18.04 -12.95
CA MET A 98 -0.63 -17.86 -11.51
C MET A 98 -1.17 -16.48 -11.09
N PRO A 99 -2.18 -16.41 -10.22
CA PRO A 99 -2.69 -15.13 -9.73
C PRO A 99 -1.65 -14.37 -8.91
N VAL A 100 -1.47 -13.09 -9.21
CA VAL A 100 -0.50 -12.22 -8.53
C VAL A 100 -1.12 -10.88 -8.22
N VAL A 101 -0.75 -10.29 -7.09
CA VAL A 101 -1.10 -8.91 -6.73
C VAL A 101 0.16 -8.10 -6.48
N LEU A 102 0.32 -7.04 -7.24
CA LEU A 102 1.35 -6.02 -6.99
C LEU A 102 0.73 -4.89 -6.17
N PHE A 103 1.19 -4.73 -4.93
CA PHE A 103 0.76 -3.63 -4.08
C PHE A 103 1.61 -2.39 -4.28
N GLY A 104 0.97 -1.24 -4.27
CA GLY A 104 1.62 0.06 -4.42
C GLY A 104 0.85 1.17 -3.70
N GLU A 105 1.46 2.33 -3.68
CA GLU A 105 0.88 3.54 -3.11
C GLU A 105 0.72 4.59 -4.21
N GLY A 106 -0.52 4.93 -4.53
CA GLY A 106 -0.84 6.04 -5.44
C GLY A 106 -0.74 7.35 -4.71
N TYR A 107 0.17 8.23 -5.14
CA TYR A 107 0.37 9.54 -4.52
C TYR A 107 0.60 10.63 -5.56
N GLY A 108 0.46 11.89 -5.15
CA GLY A 108 0.68 13.04 -6.01
C GLY A 108 -0.35 14.15 -5.81
N ALA A 109 -0.24 15.22 -6.56
CA ALA A 109 -1.14 16.38 -6.47
C ALA A 109 -2.58 15.99 -6.80
N GLY A 110 -3.45 16.04 -5.79
CA GLY A 110 -4.87 15.72 -5.88
C GLY A 110 -5.24 14.30 -5.41
N ASP A 111 -4.29 13.45 -5.06
CA ASP A 111 -4.55 12.08 -4.64
C ASP A 111 -4.57 11.90 -3.11
N SER A 112 -4.00 12.83 -2.33
CA SER A 112 -4.10 12.79 -0.87
C SER A 112 -4.83 14.01 -0.31
N LYS A 113 -5.70 13.76 0.68
CA LYS A 113 -6.42 14.82 1.41
C LYS A 113 -5.45 15.73 2.21
N ARG A 114 -4.24 15.28 2.46
CA ARG A 114 -3.24 15.95 3.29
C ARG A 114 -2.53 17.09 2.54
N TRP A 115 -2.30 16.94 1.24
CA TRP A 115 -1.71 17.99 0.40
C TRP A 115 -2.59 19.24 0.28
N ARG A 116 -3.91 19.09 0.40
CA ARG A 116 -4.84 20.24 0.41
C ARG A 116 -4.67 21.12 1.65
N LYS A 117 -4.18 20.56 2.77
CA LYS A 117 -3.95 21.35 4.01
C LYS A 117 -2.60 22.05 4.05
N LEU A 118 -1.63 21.63 3.23
CA LEU A 118 -0.32 22.26 3.17
C LEU A 118 -0.23 23.40 2.13
N LEU A 119 -1.24 23.50 1.26
CA LEU A 119 -1.34 24.54 0.23
C LEU A 119 -2.37 25.64 0.57
N GLN A 120 -2.95 25.59 1.77
CA GLN A 120 -3.76 26.66 2.38
C GLN A 120 -2.98 27.38 3.46
#